data_bcaa691fc73e4442eea710cb69fdd373
#
_entry.id   bcaa691fc73e4442eea710cb69fdd373
#
_cell.length_a   1.000
_cell.length_b   1.000
_cell.length_c   1.000
_cell.angle_alpha   90.00
_cell.angle_beta   90.00
_cell.angle_gamma   90.00
#
_symmetry.space_group_name_H-M   'P 1'
#
loop_
_entity.id
_entity.type
_entity.pdbx_description
1 polymer ?
#
loop_
_entity_poly.entity_id
_entity_poly.type
_entity_poly.pdbx_seq_one_letter_code
_entity_poly.pdbx_strand_id
1 'polypeptide(L)'
;MKYVCKIPGKVKWDDVKDLEKMISEITENKSKIKSFELTHNSIGVECAKELSKAISLIENLSSVNYRDLFVSRLKEELPISLKYLMESLMNKNISFLDLSDNAFGPIAIPSFDFFLREATSLEHLELENNGLGPEGAEMVCNALLQNDKINLKTIKINRNRLEEKGALSLSKVLEKMKSLENLEMFQNGISSTGMKAIFLAIKENKNIKSIKINDNCIKDSIQYLIEILPELTQLKIIDISDSLIGNKFGIEFFKTISKLDNIEEVYCNYNEIEDKNGQKEIFEYIQKNKNIKIVELKGNEINKDLYKKYEKNMKENLDKFDCYSENEDEFEEEEKEEGKEEDKEEDKEKKDKEADKLADCINKIDLNK
;
A
#
# COMPACT_ATOMS: atom_id res chain seq x y z
N MET A 1 -7.27 27.46 -8.05
CA MET A 1 -7.78 26.61 -9.16
C MET A 1 -6.85 25.41 -9.28
N LYS A 2 -7.40 24.22 -9.50
CA LYS A 2 -6.66 23.03 -9.87
C LYS A 2 -6.61 22.98 -11.40
N TYR A 3 -5.43 22.98 -11.98
CA TYR A 3 -5.24 22.70 -13.39
C TYR A 3 -4.96 21.22 -13.56
N VAL A 4 -5.80 20.55 -14.32
CA VAL A 4 -5.65 19.12 -14.63
C VAL A 4 -5.62 18.99 -16.14
N CYS A 5 -4.57 18.40 -16.66
CA CYS A 5 -4.53 18.02 -18.08
C CYS A 5 -5.48 16.84 -18.30
N LYS A 6 -6.69 17.15 -18.69
CA LYS A 6 -7.74 16.16 -19.02
C LYS A 6 -7.69 15.80 -20.51
N ILE A 7 -6.69 15.05 -20.89
CA ILE A 7 -6.67 14.50 -22.25
C ILE A 7 -7.13 13.03 -22.14
N PRO A 8 -8.16 12.62 -22.89
CA PRO A 8 -8.59 11.24 -22.90
C PRO A 8 -7.48 10.33 -23.47
N GLY A 9 -7.01 9.40 -22.67
CA GLY A 9 -5.97 8.47 -23.05
C GLY A 9 -4.54 8.99 -22.82
N LYS A 10 -3.56 8.12 -23.10
CA LYS A 10 -2.14 8.45 -23.00
C LYS A 10 -1.73 9.27 -24.22
N VAL A 11 -1.43 10.54 -24.02
CA VAL A 11 -0.93 11.43 -25.09
C VAL A 11 0.58 11.45 -25.05
N LYS A 12 1.19 11.40 -26.22
CA LYS A 12 2.62 11.53 -26.40
C LYS A 12 2.93 12.91 -26.99
N TRP A 13 3.56 13.78 -26.20
CA TRP A 13 4.00 15.10 -26.63
C TRP A 13 5.45 15.06 -27.10
N ASP A 14 5.64 15.03 -28.42
CA ASP A 14 6.94 15.11 -29.09
C ASP A 14 7.13 16.43 -29.85
N ASP A 15 6.04 17.06 -30.33
CA ASP A 15 6.06 18.38 -30.96
C ASP A 15 5.54 19.46 -30.00
N VAL A 16 6.30 20.52 -29.85
CA VAL A 16 5.94 21.67 -29.00
C VAL A 16 4.61 22.31 -29.41
N LYS A 17 4.23 22.20 -30.67
CA LYS A 17 2.94 22.72 -31.18
C LYS A 17 1.74 22.06 -30.50
N ASP A 18 1.88 20.81 -30.09
CA ASP A 18 0.82 20.09 -29.38
C ASP A 18 0.56 20.66 -27.98
N LEU A 19 1.49 21.45 -27.45
CA LEU A 19 1.38 22.13 -26.15
C LEU A 19 0.84 23.55 -26.22
N GLU A 20 0.70 24.18 -27.40
CA GLU A 20 0.34 25.59 -27.55
C GLU A 20 -0.92 25.97 -26.77
N LYS A 21 -1.96 25.13 -26.86
CA LYS A 21 -3.21 25.35 -26.13
C LYS A 21 -3.01 25.29 -24.63
N MET A 22 -2.27 24.28 -24.13
CA MET A 22 -1.98 24.10 -22.71
C MET A 22 -1.16 25.28 -22.17
N ILE A 23 -0.14 25.71 -22.91
CA ILE A 23 0.71 26.83 -22.54
C ILE A 23 -0.10 28.13 -22.47
N SER A 24 -1.02 28.35 -23.42
CA SER A 24 -1.92 29.53 -23.42
C SER A 24 -2.82 29.50 -22.17
N GLU A 25 -3.49 28.35 -21.90
CA GLU A 25 -4.35 28.18 -20.73
C GLU A 25 -3.61 28.42 -19.41
N ILE A 26 -2.38 27.88 -19.28
CA ILE A 26 -1.53 28.11 -18.11
C ILE A 26 -1.21 29.58 -17.95
N THR A 27 -0.79 30.25 -19.04
CA THR A 27 -0.37 31.65 -19.05
C THR A 27 -1.53 32.58 -18.67
N GLU A 28 -2.73 32.34 -19.22
CA GLU A 28 -3.94 33.10 -18.92
C GLU A 28 -4.42 32.96 -17.47
N ASN A 29 -4.16 31.79 -16.85
CA ASN A 29 -4.62 31.48 -15.51
C ASN A 29 -3.50 31.41 -14.45
N LYS A 30 -2.30 31.89 -14.77
CA LYS A 30 -1.09 31.73 -13.91
C LYS A 30 -1.26 32.19 -12.46
N SER A 31 -2.04 33.25 -12.22
CA SER A 31 -2.30 33.74 -10.85
C SER A 31 -3.35 32.91 -10.07
N LYS A 32 -4.14 32.09 -10.76
CA LYS A 32 -5.23 31.30 -10.18
C LYS A 32 -4.85 29.83 -9.93
N ILE A 33 -3.88 29.30 -10.67
CA ILE A 33 -3.47 27.89 -10.59
C ILE A 33 -2.73 27.66 -9.26
N LYS A 34 -3.21 26.73 -8.45
CA LYS A 34 -2.58 26.28 -7.21
C LYS A 34 -2.13 24.83 -7.27
N SER A 35 -2.79 24.02 -8.11
CA SER A 35 -2.46 22.61 -8.32
C SER A 35 -2.30 22.35 -9.80
N PHE A 36 -1.23 21.68 -10.19
CA PHE A 36 -0.92 21.30 -11.55
C PHE A 36 -0.77 19.78 -11.64
N GLU A 37 -1.58 19.15 -12.49
CA GLU A 37 -1.56 17.70 -12.70
C GLU A 37 -1.35 17.40 -14.18
N LEU A 38 -0.33 16.56 -14.44
CA LEU A 38 0.03 16.09 -15.77
C LEU A 38 0.31 14.58 -15.65
N THR A 39 -0.75 13.79 -15.48
CA THR A 39 -0.64 12.37 -15.18
C THR A 39 -1.00 11.49 -16.37
N HIS A 40 -0.45 10.25 -16.38
CA HIS A 40 -0.76 9.23 -17.38
C HIS A 40 -0.45 9.63 -18.83
N ASN A 41 0.65 10.36 -19.06
CA ASN A 41 1.02 10.89 -20.35
C ASN A 41 2.49 10.59 -20.69
N SER A 42 2.97 11.17 -21.76
CA SER A 42 4.34 11.00 -22.22
C SER A 42 4.88 12.32 -22.76
N ILE A 43 5.87 12.90 -22.08
CA ILE A 43 6.45 14.19 -22.49
C ILE A 43 7.91 14.03 -22.91
N GLY A 44 8.24 14.49 -24.12
CA GLY A 44 9.61 14.53 -24.64
C GLY A 44 10.39 15.75 -24.15
N VAL A 45 11.69 15.75 -24.39
CA VAL A 45 12.63 16.75 -23.85
C VAL A 45 12.25 18.17 -24.23
N GLU A 46 12.03 18.47 -25.52
CA GLU A 46 11.72 19.82 -25.98
C GLU A 46 10.35 20.30 -25.45
N CYS A 47 9.38 19.38 -25.38
CA CYS A 47 8.09 19.68 -24.81
C CYS A 47 8.18 19.98 -23.29
N ALA A 48 8.95 19.18 -22.54
CA ALA A 48 9.19 19.44 -21.12
C ALA A 48 9.87 20.79 -20.88
N LYS A 49 10.84 21.15 -21.72
CA LYS A 49 11.54 22.43 -21.68
C LYS A 49 10.61 23.62 -21.95
N GLU A 50 9.76 23.55 -22.97
CA GLU A 50 8.81 24.63 -23.25
C GLU A 50 7.70 24.72 -22.18
N LEU A 51 7.18 23.58 -21.74
CA LEU A 51 6.18 23.55 -20.68
C LEU A 51 6.73 24.10 -19.36
N SER A 52 7.99 23.80 -19.02
CA SER A 52 8.64 24.32 -17.81
C SER A 52 8.66 25.85 -17.74
N LYS A 53 8.80 26.53 -18.90
CA LYS A 53 8.72 27.98 -18.97
C LYS A 53 7.33 28.51 -18.58
N ALA A 54 6.27 27.85 -19.04
CA ALA A 54 4.90 28.20 -18.64
C ALA A 54 4.62 27.93 -17.17
N ILE A 55 5.06 26.77 -16.66
CA ILE A 55 4.91 26.41 -15.24
C ILE A 55 5.66 27.40 -14.35
N SER A 56 6.84 27.88 -14.76
CA SER A 56 7.60 28.87 -13.98
C SER A 56 6.84 30.19 -13.76
N LEU A 57 5.93 30.53 -14.66
CA LEU A 57 5.08 31.73 -14.56
C LEU A 57 3.92 31.57 -13.56
N ILE A 58 3.59 30.36 -13.13
CA ILE A 58 2.50 30.15 -12.16
C ILE A 58 2.90 30.72 -10.81
N GLU A 59 2.13 31.68 -10.31
CA GLU A 59 2.50 32.49 -9.14
C GLU A 59 2.28 31.76 -7.80
N ASN A 60 1.19 30.98 -7.70
CA ASN A 60 0.71 30.40 -6.45
C ASN A 60 0.69 28.86 -6.45
N LEU A 61 1.56 28.24 -7.27
CA LEU A 61 1.63 26.77 -7.35
C LEU A 61 2.13 26.18 -6.04
N SER A 62 1.35 25.24 -5.49
CA SER A 62 1.66 24.55 -4.23
C SER A 62 1.54 23.04 -4.31
N SER A 63 0.88 22.51 -5.34
CA SER A 63 0.67 21.07 -5.52
C SER A 63 1.01 20.67 -6.95
N VAL A 64 1.86 19.65 -7.09
CA VAL A 64 2.31 19.15 -8.39
C VAL A 64 2.18 17.62 -8.41
N ASN A 65 1.54 17.13 -9.46
CA ASN A 65 1.41 15.70 -9.71
C ASN A 65 1.90 15.35 -11.13
N TYR A 66 3.02 14.60 -11.18
CA TYR A 66 3.65 14.08 -12.39
C TYR A 66 3.66 12.55 -12.42
N ARG A 67 2.69 11.91 -11.75
CA ARG A 67 2.54 10.45 -11.73
C ARG A 67 2.33 9.91 -13.15
N ASP A 68 3.06 8.85 -13.51
CA ASP A 68 2.97 8.16 -14.82
C ASP A 68 3.09 9.13 -16.02
N LEU A 69 4.06 10.06 -15.94
CA LEU A 69 4.26 11.12 -16.95
C LEU A 69 5.24 10.73 -18.06
N PHE A 70 6.07 9.72 -17.87
CA PHE A 70 7.13 9.37 -18.82
C PHE A 70 6.86 8.04 -19.52
N VAL A 71 5.60 7.73 -19.83
CA VAL A 71 5.20 6.48 -20.47
C VAL A 71 5.93 6.30 -21.81
N SER A 72 6.59 5.16 -21.98
CA SER A 72 7.31 4.79 -23.21
C SER A 72 8.41 5.77 -23.62
N ARG A 73 9.01 6.51 -22.68
CA ARG A 73 10.19 7.33 -22.93
C ARG A 73 11.49 6.52 -22.79
N LEU A 74 12.49 6.92 -23.54
CA LEU A 74 13.82 6.36 -23.39
C LEU A 74 14.41 6.72 -22.03
N LYS A 75 15.19 5.80 -21.48
CA LYS A 75 15.83 5.97 -20.16
C LYS A 75 16.74 7.21 -20.09
N GLU A 76 17.31 7.60 -21.22
CA GLU A 76 18.20 8.74 -21.36
C GLU A 76 17.45 10.07 -21.45
N GLU A 77 16.23 10.07 -21.98
CA GLU A 77 15.40 11.28 -22.14
C GLU A 77 14.71 11.70 -20.83
N LEU A 78 14.30 10.71 -20.04
CA LEU A 78 13.52 10.92 -18.82
C LEU A 78 14.21 11.87 -17.83
N PRO A 79 15.49 11.68 -17.46
CA PRO A 79 16.18 12.58 -16.51
C PRO A 79 16.26 14.01 -17.02
N ILE A 80 16.41 14.20 -18.33
CA ILE A 80 16.51 15.53 -18.94
C ILE A 80 15.15 16.24 -18.87
N SER A 81 14.09 15.55 -19.28
CA SER A 81 12.73 16.09 -19.24
C SER A 81 12.29 16.41 -17.81
N LEU A 82 12.53 15.49 -16.87
CA LEU A 82 12.21 15.69 -15.45
C LEU A 82 12.97 16.88 -14.87
N LYS A 83 14.24 17.05 -15.21
CA LYS A 83 15.05 18.17 -14.74
C LYS A 83 14.43 19.51 -15.10
N TYR A 84 14.03 19.72 -16.35
CA TYR A 84 13.36 20.97 -16.78
C TYR A 84 12.09 21.22 -15.98
N LEU A 85 11.27 20.20 -15.78
CA LEU A 85 10.04 20.32 -15.00
C LEU A 85 10.34 20.67 -13.54
N MET A 86 11.31 20.02 -12.92
CA MET A 86 11.68 20.27 -11.52
C MET A 86 12.34 21.64 -11.32
N GLU A 87 13.16 22.12 -12.26
CA GLU A 87 13.73 23.47 -12.25
C GLU A 87 12.62 24.54 -12.25
N SER A 88 11.50 24.31 -12.93
CA SER A 88 10.36 25.24 -12.93
C SER A 88 9.66 25.37 -11.57
N LEU A 89 9.89 24.45 -10.66
CA LEU A 89 9.32 24.44 -9.31
C LEU A 89 10.20 25.17 -8.28
N MET A 90 11.45 25.49 -8.64
CA MET A 90 12.35 26.20 -7.73
C MET A 90 11.77 27.57 -7.33
N ASN A 91 11.99 27.94 -6.08
CA ASN A 91 11.46 29.17 -5.48
C ASN A 91 9.92 29.24 -5.36
N LYS A 92 9.22 28.12 -5.56
CA LYS A 92 7.78 28.00 -5.29
C LYS A 92 7.52 27.30 -3.95
N ASN A 93 6.40 27.63 -3.32
CA ASN A 93 5.98 27.00 -2.04
C ASN A 93 5.24 25.69 -2.31
N ILE A 94 5.95 24.71 -2.88
CA ILE A 94 5.39 23.41 -3.17
C ILE A 94 5.24 22.64 -1.85
N SER A 95 3.99 22.30 -1.50
CA SER A 95 3.66 21.49 -0.33
C SER A 95 3.36 20.02 -0.67
N PHE A 96 2.99 19.73 -1.91
CA PHE A 96 2.70 18.37 -2.40
C PHE A 96 3.43 18.10 -3.70
N LEU A 97 4.19 17.00 -3.74
CA LEU A 97 4.88 16.52 -4.95
C LEU A 97 4.66 15.01 -5.09
N ASP A 98 4.03 14.61 -6.20
CA ASP A 98 3.88 13.22 -6.59
C ASP A 98 4.66 12.97 -7.90
N LEU A 99 5.65 12.09 -7.82
CA LEU A 99 6.48 11.61 -8.94
C LEU A 99 6.33 10.10 -9.15
N SER A 100 5.29 9.48 -8.63
CA SER A 100 5.09 8.03 -8.64
C SER A 100 4.90 7.46 -10.05
N ASP A 101 5.11 6.15 -10.19
CA ASP A 101 4.85 5.36 -11.41
C ASP A 101 5.65 5.78 -12.66
N ASN A 102 6.85 6.35 -12.49
CA ASN A 102 7.67 6.82 -13.61
C ASN A 102 8.87 5.91 -13.96
N ALA A 103 9.06 4.85 -13.20
CA ALA A 103 10.16 3.88 -13.41
C ALA A 103 11.56 4.53 -13.56
N PHE A 104 11.84 5.55 -12.76
CA PHE A 104 13.08 6.35 -12.85
C PHE A 104 14.37 5.54 -12.72
N GLY A 105 14.38 4.58 -11.79
CA GLY A 105 15.63 4.05 -11.27
C GLY A 105 16.54 5.11 -10.64
N PRO A 106 17.72 4.73 -10.19
CA PRO A 106 18.67 5.68 -9.56
C PRO A 106 19.14 6.80 -10.50
N ILE A 107 19.14 6.56 -11.81
CA ILE A 107 19.66 7.49 -12.82
C ILE A 107 18.94 8.84 -12.87
N ALA A 108 17.66 8.86 -12.49
CA ALA A 108 16.87 10.08 -12.54
C ALA A 108 16.95 10.94 -11.26
N ILE A 109 17.50 10.42 -10.17
CA ILE A 109 17.54 11.15 -8.90
C ILE A 109 18.23 12.52 -9.03
N PRO A 110 19.37 12.67 -9.75
CA PRO A 110 20.01 13.97 -9.95
C PRO A 110 19.14 15.02 -10.66
N SER A 111 18.01 14.59 -11.25
CA SER A 111 17.09 15.50 -11.94
C SER A 111 16.14 16.23 -11.00
N PHE A 112 16.05 15.80 -9.74
CA PHE A 112 15.16 16.42 -8.74
C PHE A 112 15.74 16.50 -7.31
N ASP A 113 16.88 15.89 -7.03
CA ASP A 113 17.50 15.90 -5.70
C ASP A 113 17.84 17.32 -5.22
N PHE A 114 18.21 18.23 -6.14
CA PHE A 114 18.42 19.63 -5.84
C PHE A 114 17.14 20.30 -5.28
N PHE A 115 15.97 19.93 -5.83
CA PHE A 115 14.69 20.42 -5.31
C PHE A 115 14.46 19.92 -3.87
N LEU A 116 14.71 18.64 -3.58
CA LEU A 116 14.55 18.09 -2.24
C LEU A 116 15.48 18.75 -1.22
N ARG A 117 16.70 19.11 -1.64
CA ARG A 117 17.66 19.83 -0.78
C ARG A 117 17.21 21.25 -0.40
N GLU A 118 16.41 21.90 -1.26
CA GLU A 118 16.07 23.32 -1.10
C GLU A 118 14.59 23.56 -0.77
N ALA A 119 13.72 22.58 -0.92
CA ALA A 119 12.28 22.71 -0.68
C ALA A 119 12.00 23.03 0.80
N THR A 120 11.38 24.19 1.06
CA THR A 120 11.10 24.66 2.43
C THR A 120 9.66 24.42 2.87
N SER A 121 8.78 24.12 1.94
CA SER A 121 7.34 24.00 2.17
C SER A 121 6.79 22.59 1.89
N LEU A 122 7.66 21.63 1.52
CA LEU A 122 7.24 20.30 1.13
C LEU A 122 6.75 19.52 2.36
N GLU A 123 5.47 19.14 2.34
CA GLU A 123 4.79 18.37 3.38
C GLU A 123 4.47 16.94 2.92
N HIS A 124 4.24 16.74 1.61
CA HIS A 124 3.85 15.44 1.05
C HIS A 124 4.76 15.09 -0.13
N LEU A 125 5.44 13.95 -0.01
CA LEU A 125 6.31 13.40 -1.04
C LEU A 125 5.87 11.99 -1.39
N GLU A 126 5.51 11.76 -2.66
CA GLU A 126 5.12 10.47 -3.19
C GLU A 126 6.09 10.05 -4.31
N LEU A 127 6.73 8.88 -4.12
CA LEU A 127 7.75 8.31 -5.01
C LEU A 127 7.47 6.82 -5.29
N GLU A 128 6.22 6.39 -5.26
CA GLU A 128 5.84 4.99 -5.41
C GLU A 128 6.27 4.42 -6.76
N ASN A 129 6.62 3.13 -6.80
CA ASN A 129 6.82 2.35 -8.02
C ASN A 129 7.77 2.99 -9.05
N ASN A 130 8.90 3.48 -8.57
CA ASN A 130 9.92 4.12 -9.40
C ASN A 130 11.17 3.25 -9.64
N GLY A 131 11.23 2.07 -9.02
CA GLY A 131 12.40 1.20 -9.16
C GLY A 131 13.68 1.82 -8.62
N LEU A 132 13.58 2.58 -7.52
CA LEU A 132 14.72 3.30 -6.93
C LEU A 132 15.88 2.38 -6.55
N GLY A 133 15.55 1.20 -6.08
CA GLY A 133 16.55 0.30 -5.50
C GLY A 133 17.20 0.90 -4.25
N PRO A 134 18.14 0.15 -3.61
CA PRO A 134 18.85 0.64 -2.43
C PRO A 134 19.65 1.92 -2.68
N GLU A 135 20.29 2.03 -3.84
CA GLU A 135 21.10 3.18 -4.23
C GLU A 135 20.28 4.44 -4.47
N GLY A 136 19.17 4.34 -5.21
CA GLY A 136 18.27 5.46 -5.46
C GLY A 136 17.63 5.97 -4.18
N ALA A 137 17.22 5.04 -3.30
CA ALA A 137 16.71 5.38 -1.98
C ALA A 137 17.74 6.15 -1.13
N GLU A 138 19.00 5.69 -1.13
CA GLU A 138 20.08 6.39 -0.44
C GLU A 138 20.28 7.80 -0.99
N MET A 139 20.24 7.99 -2.32
CA MET A 139 20.38 9.31 -2.95
C MET A 139 19.24 10.26 -2.54
N VAL A 140 17.99 9.80 -2.58
CA VAL A 140 16.82 10.57 -2.12
C VAL A 140 16.96 10.93 -0.65
N CYS A 141 17.28 9.96 0.21
CA CYS A 141 17.46 10.18 1.64
C CYS A 141 18.58 11.18 1.93
N ASN A 142 19.70 11.10 1.20
CA ASN A 142 20.80 12.05 1.35
C ASN A 142 20.40 13.48 0.98
N ALA A 143 19.58 13.65 -0.07
CA ALA A 143 19.04 14.96 -0.43
C ALA A 143 18.13 15.52 0.69
N LEU A 144 17.24 14.70 1.24
CA LEU A 144 16.37 15.09 2.36
C LEU A 144 17.15 15.39 3.63
N LEU A 145 18.22 14.64 3.94
CA LEU A 145 19.07 14.87 5.11
C LEU A 145 19.86 16.18 5.04
N GLN A 146 20.19 16.65 3.83
CA GLN A 146 20.87 17.94 3.61
C GLN A 146 19.92 19.15 3.79
N ASN A 147 18.61 18.91 3.79
CA ASN A 147 17.62 19.97 3.97
C ASN A 147 17.22 20.10 5.45
N ASP A 148 17.69 21.14 6.11
CA ASP A 148 17.39 21.38 7.53
C ASP A 148 15.99 21.96 7.77
N LYS A 149 15.27 22.34 6.70
CA LYS A 149 13.94 22.93 6.77
C LYS A 149 12.84 21.95 6.36
N ILE A 150 13.21 20.73 5.95
CA ILE A 150 12.24 19.73 5.51
C ILE A 150 11.32 19.32 6.67
N ASN A 151 10.01 19.30 6.41
CA ASN A 151 8.99 19.00 7.41
C ASN A 151 7.89 18.12 6.82
N LEU A 152 8.27 16.94 6.30
CA LEU A 152 7.32 16.03 5.67
C LEU A 152 6.32 15.47 6.68
N LYS A 153 5.06 15.53 6.32
CA LYS A 153 3.92 14.88 6.99
C LYS A 153 3.58 13.54 6.36
N THR A 154 3.86 13.41 5.06
CA THR A 154 3.58 12.16 4.34
C THR A 154 4.77 11.76 3.49
N ILE A 155 5.18 10.50 3.63
CA ILE A 155 6.12 9.83 2.74
C ILE A 155 5.44 8.59 2.20
N LYS A 156 5.33 8.48 0.86
CA LYS A 156 4.96 7.26 0.16
C LYS A 156 6.09 6.82 -0.76
N ILE A 157 6.63 5.65 -0.47
CA ILE A 157 7.80 5.11 -1.19
C ILE A 157 7.63 3.61 -1.48
N ASN A 158 6.38 3.19 -1.71
CA ASN A 158 6.00 1.82 -1.95
C ASN A 158 6.61 1.26 -3.22
N ARG A 159 6.83 -0.06 -3.29
CA ARG A 159 7.20 -0.80 -4.51
C ARG A 159 8.48 -0.29 -5.19
N ASN A 160 9.51 0.01 -4.39
CA ASN A 160 10.77 0.56 -4.88
C ASN A 160 11.98 -0.36 -4.70
N ARG A 161 11.81 -1.55 -4.12
CA ARG A 161 12.91 -2.48 -3.84
C ARG A 161 14.00 -1.82 -3.00
N LEU A 162 13.60 -1.16 -1.89
CA LEU A 162 14.51 -0.44 -1.00
C LEU A 162 15.53 -1.36 -0.35
N GLU A 163 15.13 -2.60 -0.06
CA GLU A 163 15.92 -3.60 0.64
C GLU A 163 16.43 -3.06 2.00
N GLU A 164 17.39 -3.74 2.60
CA GLU A 164 17.95 -3.33 3.90
C GLU A 164 18.66 -1.98 3.83
N LYS A 165 19.51 -1.77 2.81
CA LYS A 165 20.32 -0.56 2.67
C LYS A 165 19.45 0.70 2.51
N GLY A 166 18.40 0.62 1.68
CA GLY A 166 17.46 1.73 1.49
C GLY A 166 16.68 2.02 2.76
N ALA A 167 16.25 0.98 3.49
CA ALA A 167 15.58 1.13 4.78
C ALA A 167 16.46 1.79 5.83
N LEU A 168 17.74 1.43 5.93
CA LEU A 168 18.71 2.06 6.81
C LEU A 168 18.96 3.54 6.45
N SER A 169 18.89 3.89 5.16
CA SER A 169 19.00 5.29 4.74
C SER A 169 17.74 6.07 5.08
N LEU A 170 16.55 5.48 4.87
CA LEU A 170 15.27 6.09 5.20
C LEU A 170 15.11 6.28 6.72
N SER A 171 15.57 5.34 7.53
CA SER A 171 15.47 5.45 9.00
C SER A 171 16.15 6.71 9.53
N LYS A 172 17.30 7.12 8.97
CA LYS A 172 17.98 8.37 9.35
C LYS A 172 17.13 9.61 9.04
N VAL A 173 16.41 9.59 7.92
CA VAL A 173 15.47 10.66 7.55
C VAL A 173 14.32 10.72 8.54
N LEU A 174 13.71 9.58 8.87
CA LEU A 174 12.59 9.46 9.81
C LEU A 174 12.98 9.87 11.23
N GLU A 175 14.22 9.57 11.66
CA GLU A 175 14.76 10.00 12.95
C GLU A 175 14.96 11.53 13.03
N LYS A 176 15.42 12.15 11.91
CA LYS A 176 15.56 13.60 11.82
C LYS A 176 14.20 14.30 11.81
N MET A 177 13.22 13.72 11.13
CA MET A 177 11.86 14.28 11.02
C MET A 177 11.01 13.90 12.23
N LYS A 178 10.32 14.90 12.82
CA LYS A 178 9.39 14.69 13.95
C LYS A 178 7.96 15.08 13.60
N SER A 179 7.69 15.30 12.31
CA SER A 179 6.43 15.82 11.79
C SER A 179 5.58 14.78 11.07
N LEU A 180 6.11 13.55 10.92
CA LEU A 180 5.46 12.54 10.07
C LEU A 180 4.10 12.15 10.65
N GLU A 181 3.10 12.15 9.77
CA GLU A 181 1.73 11.72 10.04
C GLU A 181 1.39 10.42 9.29
N ASN A 182 1.95 10.23 8.09
CA ASN A 182 1.63 9.08 7.24
C ASN A 182 2.91 8.49 6.64
N LEU A 183 3.13 7.21 6.89
CA LEU A 183 4.22 6.42 6.31
C LEU A 183 3.65 5.28 5.49
N GLU A 184 3.93 5.27 4.19
CA GLU A 184 3.62 4.16 3.30
C GLU A 184 4.91 3.67 2.62
N MET A 185 5.29 2.41 2.90
CA MET A 185 6.52 1.80 2.36
C MET A 185 6.37 0.29 2.15
N PHE A 186 5.19 -0.13 1.72
CA PHE A 186 4.91 -1.53 1.47
C PHE A 186 5.65 -2.05 0.22
N GLN A 187 5.79 -3.38 0.14
CA GLN A 187 6.35 -4.09 -1.02
C GLN A 187 7.74 -3.57 -1.44
N ASN A 188 8.64 -3.51 -0.47
CA ASN A 188 10.00 -3.02 -0.68
C ASN A 188 11.11 -4.05 -0.47
N GLY A 189 10.76 -5.29 -0.10
CA GLY A 189 11.73 -6.36 0.14
C GLY A 189 12.66 -6.06 1.31
N ILE A 190 12.19 -5.33 2.32
CA ILE A 190 13.00 -4.92 3.46
C ILE A 190 13.12 -6.08 4.44
N SER A 191 14.35 -6.37 4.85
CA SER A 191 14.66 -7.39 5.85
C SER A 191 14.22 -6.98 7.26
N SER A 192 14.15 -7.96 8.18
CA SER A 192 13.90 -7.72 9.61
C SER A 192 14.88 -6.69 10.22
N THR A 193 16.15 -6.70 9.81
CA THR A 193 17.14 -5.69 10.23
C THR A 193 16.75 -4.28 9.78
N GLY A 194 16.36 -4.13 8.52
CA GLY A 194 15.90 -2.83 7.98
C GLY A 194 14.64 -2.34 8.66
N MET A 195 13.65 -3.23 8.87
CA MET A 195 12.40 -2.89 9.56
C MET A 195 12.64 -2.48 11.02
N LYS A 196 13.54 -3.15 11.73
CA LYS A 196 13.96 -2.72 13.08
C LYS A 196 14.44 -1.26 13.07
N ALA A 197 15.30 -0.89 12.13
CA ALA A 197 15.81 0.49 12.04
C ALA A 197 14.67 1.50 11.79
N ILE A 198 13.71 1.16 10.92
CA ILE A 198 12.50 1.97 10.70
C ILE A 198 11.69 2.14 11.97
N PHE A 199 11.40 1.05 12.71
CA PHE A 199 10.61 1.11 13.95
C PHE A 199 11.26 1.99 15.01
N LEU A 200 12.57 1.87 15.21
CA LEU A 200 13.30 2.72 16.14
C LEU A 200 13.28 4.20 15.74
N ALA A 201 13.33 4.49 14.43
CA ALA A 201 13.33 5.85 13.91
C ALA A 201 11.96 6.53 14.01
N ILE A 202 10.86 5.81 13.79
CA ILE A 202 9.51 6.41 13.86
C ILE A 202 9.05 6.70 15.29
N LYS A 203 9.70 6.18 16.29
CA LYS A 203 9.38 6.42 17.72
C LYS A 203 9.24 7.90 18.06
N GLU A 204 10.06 8.76 17.45
CA GLU A 204 10.06 10.19 17.68
C GLU A 204 8.93 10.94 16.95
N ASN A 205 8.23 10.27 16.01
CA ASN A 205 7.16 10.87 15.22
C ASN A 205 5.80 10.66 15.89
N LYS A 206 5.55 11.38 16.98
CA LYS A 206 4.34 11.21 17.83
C LYS A 206 3.02 11.56 17.14
N ASN A 207 3.06 12.21 15.98
CA ASN A 207 1.89 12.60 15.20
C ASN A 207 1.47 11.56 14.16
N ILE A 208 2.12 10.39 14.13
CA ILE A 208 1.79 9.33 13.16
C ILE A 208 0.33 8.90 13.33
N LYS A 209 -0.40 8.93 12.22
CA LYS A 209 -1.81 8.54 12.07
C LYS A 209 -1.97 7.27 11.24
N SER A 210 -1.04 7.02 10.31
CA SER A 210 -1.11 5.87 9.41
C SER A 210 0.27 5.27 9.18
N ILE A 211 0.37 3.94 9.33
CA ILE A 211 1.55 3.13 9.03
C ILE A 211 1.12 2.01 8.11
N LYS A 212 1.63 1.99 6.85
CA LYS A 212 1.42 0.90 5.90
C LYS A 212 2.77 0.38 5.45
N ILE A 213 3.10 -0.82 5.93
CA ILE A 213 4.42 -1.45 5.79
C ILE A 213 4.32 -2.92 5.35
N ASN A 214 3.15 -3.31 4.91
CA ASN A 214 2.82 -4.65 4.44
C ASN A 214 3.76 -5.13 3.32
N ASP A 215 3.79 -6.44 3.09
CA ASP A 215 4.65 -7.09 2.07
C ASP A 215 6.14 -6.69 2.24
N ASN A 216 6.62 -6.86 3.48
CA ASN A 216 8.03 -6.75 3.86
C ASN A 216 8.38 -7.86 4.86
N CYS A 217 9.65 -8.25 4.96
CA CYS A 217 10.08 -9.32 5.85
C CYS A 217 10.26 -8.82 7.30
N ILE A 218 9.13 -8.49 7.96
CA ILE A 218 9.13 -7.92 9.32
C ILE A 218 9.57 -8.94 10.37
N LYS A 219 8.96 -10.14 10.37
CA LYS A 219 9.28 -11.23 11.31
C LYS A 219 9.35 -10.75 12.77
N ASP A 220 10.38 -11.18 13.47
CA ASP A 220 10.63 -10.86 14.88
C ASP A 220 10.91 -9.39 15.18
N SER A 221 11.26 -8.58 14.16
CA SER A 221 11.43 -7.14 14.36
C SER A 221 10.12 -6.42 14.71
N ILE A 222 8.97 -7.05 14.49
CA ILE A 222 7.67 -6.51 14.94
C ILE A 222 7.65 -6.18 16.44
N GLN A 223 8.46 -6.84 17.25
CA GLN A 223 8.58 -6.55 18.69
C GLN A 223 8.91 -5.06 18.95
N TYR A 224 9.78 -4.46 18.12
CA TYR A 224 10.12 -3.03 18.25
C TYR A 224 8.95 -2.11 17.92
N LEU A 225 8.10 -2.50 16.96
CA LEU A 225 6.86 -1.78 16.69
C LEU A 225 5.89 -1.93 17.86
N ILE A 226 5.68 -3.15 18.37
CA ILE A 226 4.81 -3.43 19.52
C ILE A 226 5.22 -2.59 20.75
N GLU A 227 6.53 -2.46 20.99
CA GLU A 227 7.08 -1.66 22.10
C GLU A 227 6.74 -0.17 21.98
N ILE A 228 6.74 0.40 20.77
CA ILE A 228 6.51 1.84 20.56
C ILE A 228 5.04 2.20 20.31
N LEU A 229 4.19 1.25 19.91
CA LEU A 229 2.77 1.49 19.63
C LEU A 229 2.04 2.27 20.75
N PRO A 230 2.25 1.99 22.04
CA PRO A 230 1.60 2.77 23.12
C PRO A 230 1.99 4.26 23.14
N GLU A 231 3.10 4.62 22.52
CA GLU A 231 3.58 6.00 22.44
C GLU A 231 3.02 6.73 21.21
N LEU A 232 2.50 6.00 20.21
CA LEU A 232 1.91 6.53 18.97
C LEU A 232 0.42 6.82 19.16
N THR A 233 0.10 7.71 20.06
CA THR A 233 -1.29 7.97 20.52
C THR A 233 -2.22 8.52 19.45
N GLN A 234 -1.71 8.97 18.30
CA GLN A 234 -2.52 9.48 17.18
C GLN A 234 -2.77 8.41 16.10
N LEU A 235 -2.23 7.19 16.28
CA LEU A 235 -2.31 6.13 15.27
C LEU A 235 -3.76 5.68 15.08
N LYS A 236 -4.22 5.70 13.83
CA LYS A 236 -5.56 5.30 13.40
C LYS A 236 -5.55 4.08 12.48
N ILE A 237 -4.55 4.00 11.60
CA ILE A 237 -4.47 2.97 10.56
C ILE A 237 -3.14 2.27 10.66
N ILE A 238 -3.16 0.94 10.74
CA ILE A 238 -1.96 0.11 10.68
C ILE A 238 -2.16 -1.07 9.73
N ASP A 239 -1.24 -1.23 8.79
CA ASP A 239 -1.18 -2.35 7.86
C ASP A 239 0.19 -3.03 7.94
N ILE A 240 0.18 -4.26 8.46
CA ILE A 240 1.32 -5.16 8.59
C ILE A 240 1.05 -6.50 7.87
N SER A 241 0.16 -6.49 6.89
CA SER A 241 -0.16 -7.70 6.12
C SER A 241 1.08 -8.26 5.43
N ASP A 242 1.10 -9.58 5.19
CA ASP A 242 2.19 -10.29 4.50
C ASP A 242 3.59 -9.97 5.08
N SER A 243 3.74 -10.20 6.38
CA SER A 243 4.92 -9.75 7.15
C SER A 243 5.58 -10.86 7.97
N LEU A 244 5.06 -12.09 7.90
CA LEU A 244 5.64 -13.31 8.52
C LEU A 244 5.85 -13.18 10.04
N ILE A 245 4.90 -12.56 10.76
CA ILE A 245 5.06 -12.33 12.22
C ILE A 245 4.78 -13.55 13.09
N GLY A 246 3.99 -14.51 12.60
CA GLY A 246 3.67 -15.75 13.29
C GLY A 246 2.76 -15.60 14.51
N ASN A 247 2.41 -16.74 15.10
CA ASN A 247 1.46 -16.82 16.22
C ASN A 247 1.80 -15.94 17.41
N LYS A 248 3.04 -16.04 17.91
CA LYS A 248 3.47 -15.34 19.11
C LYS A 248 3.30 -13.82 19.00
N PHE A 249 3.85 -13.26 17.94
CA PHE A 249 3.82 -11.81 17.76
C PHE A 249 2.45 -11.30 17.30
N GLY A 250 1.66 -12.11 16.59
CA GLY A 250 0.27 -11.81 16.31
C GLY A 250 -0.54 -11.57 17.58
N ILE A 251 -0.42 -12.45 18.57
CA ILE A 251 -1.10 -12.30 19.87
C ILE A 251 -0.62 -11.03 20.60
N GLU A 252 0.69 -10.82 20.70
CA GLU A 252 1.27 -9.66 21.38
C GLU A 252 0.87 -8.34 20.70
N PHE A 253 0.82 -8.33 19.36
CA PHE A 253 0.37 -7.20 18.57
C PHE A 253 -1.09 -6.84 18.89
N PHE A 254 -2.04 -7.76 18.75
CA PHE A 254 -3.45 -7.49 19.04
C PHE A 254 -3.72 -7.17 20.51
N LYS A 255 -2.97 -7.76 21.43
CA LYS A 255 -2.99 -7.37 22.84
C LYS A 255 -2.58 -5.92 23.05
N THR A 256 -1.63 -5.42 22.27
CA THR A 256 -1.20 -4.02 22.33
C THR A 256 -2.21 -3.11 21.64
N ILE A 257 -2.64 -3.47 20.43
CA ILE A 257 -3.69 -2.76 19.66
C ILE A 257 -4.97 -2.57 20.48
N SER A 258 -5.36 -3.58 21.29
CA SER A 258 -6.57 -3.51 22.10
C SER A 258 -6.57 -2.38 23.16
N LYS A 259 -5.42 -1.76 23.40
CA LYS A 259 -5.24 -0.68 24.39
C LYS A 259 -5.06 0.70 23.76
N LEU A 260 -5.05 0.80 22.42
CA LEU A 260 -4.88 2.08 21.73
C LEU A 260 -6.23 2.77 21.54
N ASP A 261 -6.35 4.00 22.04
CA ASP A 261 -7.64 4.71 22.06
C ASP A 261 -8.08 5.24 20.70
N ASN A 262 -7.16 5.43 19.74
CA ASN A 262 -7.46 6.08 18.46
C ASN A 262 -7.37 5.14 17.26
N ILE A 263 -7.05 3.85 17.45
CA ILE A 263 -6.92 2.89 16.36
C ILE A 263 -8.30 2.58 15.76
N GLU A 264 -8.42 2.71 14.45
CA GLU A 264 -9.66 2.53 13.70
C GLU A 264 -9.57 1.36 12.71
N GLU A 265 -8.41 1.16 12.07
CA GLU A 265 -8.23 0.18 11.00
C GLU A 265 -6.97 -0.67 11.24
N VAL A 266 -7.12 -1.99 11.23
CA VAL A 266 -6.04 -2.96 11.44
C VAL A 266 -6.05 -4.00 10.34
N TYR A 267 -4.99 -4.04 9.55
CA TYR A 267 -4.77 -5.00 8.48
C TYR A 267 -3.58 -5.90 8.85
N CYS A 268 -3.84 -7.19 9.01
CA CYS A 268 -2.86 -8.20 9.43
C CYS A 268 -3.06 -9.50 8.64
N ASN A 269 -3.29 -9.38 7.32
CA ASN A 269 -3.48 -10.50 6.41
C ASN A 269 -2.18 -11.28 6.22
N TYR A 270 -2.25 -12.59 5.93
CA TYR A 270 -1.12 -13.43 5.51
C TYR A 270 0.08 -13.37 6.47
N ASN A 271 -0.14 -13.61 7.76
CA ASN A 271 0.88 -13.46 8.80
C ASN A 271 1.21 -14.75 9.57
N GLU A 272 0.79 -15.91 9.05
CA GLU A 272 1.07 -17.23 9.65
C GLU A 272 0.52 -17.37 11.09
N ILE A 273 -0.68 -16.80 11.34
CA ILE A 273 -1.36 -16.91 12.64
C ILE A 273 -2.32 -18.09 12.60
N GLU A 274 -1.81 -19.29 12.88
CA GLU A 274 -2.50 -20.58 12.70
C GLU A 274 -2.96 -21.19 14.02
N ASP A 275 -2.38 -20.80 15.17
CA ASP A 275 -2.71 -21.39 16.47
C ASP A 275 -4.12 -21.01 16.93
N LYS A 276 -5.00 -22.00 17.05
CA LYS A 276 -6.40 -21.82 17.43
C LYS A 276 -6.58 -21.07 18.76
N ASN A 277 -5.73 -21.32 19.75
CA ASN A 277 -5.82 -20.65 21.05
C ASN A 277 -5.39 -19.20 20.92
N GLY A 278 -4.34 -18.91 20.15
CA GLY A 278 -3.88 -17.58 19.84
C GLY A 278 -4.92 -16.76 19.06
N GLN A 279 -5.57 -17.36 18.06
CA GLN A 279 -6.67 -16.74 17.32
C GLN A 279 -7.84 -16.37 18.23
N LYS A 280 -8.19 -17.23 19.19
CA LYS A 280 -9.21 -16.92 20.19
C LYS A 280 -8.84 -15.70 21.03
N GLU A 281 -7.60 -15.62 21.50
CA GLU A 281 -7.11 -14.47 22.26
C GLU A 281 -7.16 -13.18 21.40
N ILE A 282 -6.75 -13.26 20.12
CA ILE A 282 -6.82 -12.15 19.17
C ILE A 282 -8.26 -11.65 19.04
N PHE A 283 -9.24 -12.52 18.83
CA PHE A 283 -10.66 -12.13 18.75
C PHE A 283 -11.15 -11.46 20.02
N GLU A 284 -10.74 -11.97 21.20
CA GLU A 284 -11.07 -11.36 22.49
C GLU A 284 -10.42 -9.98 22.65
N TYR A 285 -9.19 -9.76 22.13
CA TYR A 285 -8.54 -8.45 22.14
C TYR A 285 -9.23 -7.45 21.19
N ILE A 286 -9.62 -7.89 19.98
CA ILE A 286 -10.37 -7.05 19.04
C ILE A 286 -11.68 -6.58 19.68
N GLN A 287 -12.44 -7.47 20.33
CA GLN A 287 -13.70 -7.12 20.98
C GLN A 287 -13.56 -6.12 22.14
N LYS A 288 -12.40 -6.07 22.77
CA LYS A 288 -12.13 -5.12 23.88
C LYS A 288 -11.98 -3.68 23.40
N ASN A 289 -11.47 -3.46 22.20
CA ASN A 289 -11.27 -2.12 21.67
C ASN A 289 -12.50 -1.69 20.85
N LYS A 290 -13.26 -0.74 21.37
CA LYS A 290 -14.50 -0.24 20.74
C LYS A 290 -14.29 0.81 19.66
N ASN A 291 -13.05 1.25 19.45
CA ASN A 291 -12.72 2.25 18.45
C ASN A 291 -12.32 1.61 17.09
N ILE A 292 -11.98 0.34 17.10
CA ILE A 292 -11.68 -0.40 15.88
C ILE A 292 -12.96 -0.56 15.05
N LYS A 293 -12.87 -0.23 13.76
CA LYS A 293 -13.94 -0.31 12.77
C LYS A 293 -13.67 -1.38 11.73
N ILE A 294 -12.39 -1.56 11.35
CA ILE A 294 -11.98 -2.48 10.30
C ILE A 294 -10.89 -3.40 10.83
N VAL A 295 -11.09 -4.71 10.65
CA VAL A 295 -10.07 -5.73 10.87
C VAL A 295 -10.04 -6.70 9.70
N GLU A 296 -8.86 -6.90 9.13
CA GLU A 296 -8.62 -7.92 8.11
C GLU A 296 -7.55 -8.92 8.58
N LEU A 297 -7.88 -10.20 8.51
CA LEU A 297 -7.06 -11.34 8.94
C LEU A 297 -6.98 -12.45 7.89
N LYS A 298 -7.22 -12.14 6.61
CA LYS A 298 -7.20 -13.10 5.50
C LYS A 298 -5.90 -13.89 5.45
N GLY A 299 -5.95 -15.14 5.00
CA GLY A 299 -4.75 -15.97 4.81
C GLY A 299 -3.97 -16.28 6.10
N ASN A 300 -4.64 -16.27 7.27
CA ASN A 300 -4.07 -16.66 8.55
C ASN A 300 -4.61 -18.02 9.05
N GLU A 301 -5.14 -18.84 8.15
CA GLU A 301 -5.73 -20.15 8.46
C GLU A 301 -6.69 -20.11 9.67
N ILE A 302 -7.57 -19.12 9.68
CA ILE A 302 -8.50 -18.91 10.80
C ILE A 302 -9.42 -20.11 10.97
N ASN A 303 -9.46 -20.68 12.20
CA ASN A 303 -10.27 -21.84 12.51
C ASN A 303 -11.77 -21.53 12.31
N LYS A 304 -12.45 -22.31 11.45
CA LYS A 304 -13.86 -22.12 11.06
C LYS A 304 -14.84 -22.11 12.26
N ASP A 305 -14.66 -23.01 13.22
CA ASP A 305 -15.56 -23.07 14.39
C ASP A 305 -15.38 -21.85 15.28
N LEU A 306 -14.13 -21.38 15.40
CA LEU A 306 -13.81 -20.19 16.15
C LEU A 306 -14.39 -18.95 15.47
N TYR A 307 -14.22 -18.84 14.15
CA TYR A 307 -14.81 -17.74 13.35
C TYR A 307 -16.33 -17.70 13.55
N LYS A 308 -17.05 -18.80 13.31
CA LYS A 308 -18.51 -18.86 13.48
C LYS A 308 -18.98 -18.42 14.87
N LYS A 309 -18.20 -18.73 15.90
CA LYS A 309 -18.51 -18.33 17.29
C LYS A 309 -18.43 -16.81 17.48
N TYR A 310 -17.48 -16.15 16.85
CA TYR A 310 -17.23 -14.71 17.04
C TYR A 310 -17.83 -13.83 15.95
N GLU A 311 -18.10 -14.37 14.75
CA GLU A 311 -18.53 -13.67 13.55
C GLU A 311 -19.68 -12.70 13.80
N LYS A 312 -20.77 -13.18 14.42
CA LYS A 312 -21.95 -12.34 14.67
C LYS A 312 -21.60 -11.10 15.47
N ASN A 313 -20.88 -11.27 16.57
CA ASN A 313 -20.49 -10.15 17.43
C ASN A 313 -19.51 -9.20 16.72
N MET A 314 -18.56 -9.73 15.92
CA MET A 314 -17.63 -8.94 15.14
C MET A 314 -18.37 -8.11 14.08
N LYS A 315 -19.26 -8.71 13.29
CA LYS A 315 -20.06 -8.01 12.26
C LYS A 315 -21.05 -7.00 12.85
N GLU A 316 -21.48 -7.15 14.09
CA GLU A 316 -22.33 -6.18 14.80
C GLU A 316 -21.53 -4.96 15.31
N ASN A 317 -20.23 -5.11 15.58
CA ASN A 317 -19.40 -4.09 16.23
C ASN A 317 -18.36 -3.44 15.30
N LEU A 318 -18.06 -4.05 14.15
CA LEU A 318 -17.09 -3.57 13.17
C LEU A 318 -17.80 -3.24 11.85
N ASP A 319 -17.34 -2.20 11.18
CA ASP A 319 -17.79 -1.86 9.83
C ASP A 319 -17.35 -2.92 8.81
N LYS A 320 -16.17 -3.52 9.04
CA LYS A 320 -15.62 -4.63 8.25
C LYS A 320 -14.83 -5.60 9.11
N PHE A 321 -15.21 -6.88 9.04
CA PHE A 321 -14.43 -7.99 9.61
C PHE A 321 -14.25 -9.07 8.55
N ASP A 322 -13.02 -9.31 8.14
CA ASP A 322 -12.70 -10.17 7.01
C ASP A 322 -11.55 -11.11 7.37
N CYS A 323 -11.80 -12.42 7.31
CA CYS A 323 -10.87 -13.48 7.70
C CYS A 323 -10.61 -14.49 6.58
N TYR A 324 -11.37 -14.46 5.49
CA TYR A 324 -11.23 -15.41 4.39
C TYR A 324 -10.83 -14.69 3.10
N SER A 325 -10.05 -15.34 2.23
CA SER A 325 -9.79 -14.87 0.88
C SER A 325 -10.99 -15.20 -0.02
N GLU A 326 -11.21 -14.41 -1.07
CA GLU A 326 -12.28 -14.66 -2.06
C GLU A 326 -12.16 -16.07 -2.69
N ASN A 327 -10.93 -16.58 -2.84
CA ASN A 327 -10.69 -17.93 -3.37
C ASN A 327 -11.04 -19.06 -2.37
N GLU A 328 -10.99 -18.80 -1.06
CA GLU A 328 -11.38 -19.79 -0.05
C GLU A 328 -12.92 -19.97 -0.02
N ASP A 329 -13.67 -18.92 -0.32
CA ASP A 329 -15.13 -18.98 -0.40
C ASP A 329 -15.60 -19.77 -1.65
N GLU A 330 -14.92 -19.65 -2.81
CA GLU A 330 -15.23 -20.41 -4.04
C GLU A 330 -14.95 -21.91 -3.86
N PHE A 331 -13.82 -22.29 -3.25
CA PHE A 331 -13.49 -23.69 -2.95
C PHE A 331 -14.50 -24.33 -1.98
N GLU A 332 -15.03 -23.57 -1.02
CA GLU A 332 -16.05 -24.11 -0.09
C GLU A 332 -17.41 -24.36 -0.76
N GLU A 333 -17.75 -23.60 -1.79
CA GLU A 333 -18.97 -23.86 -2.58
C GLU A 333 -18.78 -25.08 -3.50
N GLU A 334 -17.60 -25.25 -4.12
CA GLU A 334 -17.27 -26.43 -4.93
C GLU A 334 -17.23 -27.72 -4.07
N GLU A 335 -16.58 -27.74 -2.90
CA GLU A 335 -16.58 -28.90 -1.99
C GLU A 335 -17.99 -29.25 -1.49
N LYS A 336 -18.87 -28.25 -1.29
CA LYS A 336 -20.27 -28.50 -0.90
C LYS A 336 -21.13 -29.00 -2.06
N GLU A 337 -20.78 -28.68 -3.29
CA GLU A 337 -21.44 -29.23 -4.48
C GLU A 337 -20.93 -30.62 -4.80
N GLU A 338 -19.62 -30.90 -4.74
CA GLU A 338 -19.05 -32.24 -4.90
C GLU A 338 -19.55 -33.22 -3.83
N GLY A 339 -19.57 -32.81 -2.54
CA GLY A 339 -20.12 -33.64 -1.47
C GLY A 339 -21.62 -33.97 -1.62
N LYS A 340 -22.40 -33.07 -2.25
CA LYS A 340 -23.80 -33.33 -2.58
C LYS A 340 -23.98 -34.23 -3.79
N GLU A 341 -23.02 -34.28 -4.70
CA GLU A 341 -23.01 -35.21 -5.84
C GLU A 341 -22.57 -36.60 -5.40
N GLU A 342 -21.56 -36.74 -4.56
CA GLU A 342 -21.14 -38.02 -3.96
C GLU A 342 -22.26 -38.66 -3.15
N ASP A 343 -22.97 -37.93 -2.29
CA ASP A 343 -24.13 -38.41 -1.53
C ASP A 343 -25.26 -38.88 -2.45
N LYS A 344 -25.46 -38.24 -3.61
CA LYS A 344 -26.46 -38.64 -4.60
C LYS A 344 -26.05 -39.88 -5.40
N GLU A 345 -24.77 -40.07 -5.68
CA GLU A 345 -24.24 -41.28 -6.31
C GLU A 345 -24.26 -42.47 -5.36
N GLU A 346 -23.91 -42.32 -4.10
CA GLU A 346 -24.04 -43.39 -3.08
C GLU A 346 -25.50 -43.85 -2.86
N ASP A 347 -26.45 -42.90 -2.85
CA ASP A 347 -27.89 -43.24 -2.75
C ASP A 347 -28.42 -43.92 -3.99
N LYS A 348 -27.88 -43.61 -5.17
CA LYS A 348 -28.21 -44.25 -6.43
C LYS A 348 -27.64 -45.66 -6.49
N GLU A 349 -26.39 -45.89 -6.13
CA GLU A 349 -25.79 -47.21 -6.04
C GLU A 349 -26.50 -48.15 -5.00
N LYS A 350 -26.97 -47.57 -3.86
CA LYS A 350 -27.76 -48.33 -2.87
C LYS A 350 -29.11 -48.75 -3.46
N LYS A 351 -29.80 -47.91 -4.20
CA LYS A 351 -31.07 -48.21 -4.85
C LYS A 351 -30.91 -49.24 -5.98
N ASP A 352 -29.86 -49.17 -6.77
CA ASP A 352 -29.58 -50.15 -7.83
C ASP A 352 -29.23 -51.53 -7.22
N LYS A 353 -28.46 -51.62 -6.13
CA LYS A 353 -28.18 -52.87 -5.41
C LYS A 353 -29.41 -53.48 -4.72
N GLU A 354 -30.40 -52.65 -4.31
CA GLU A 354 -31.71 -53.18 -3.81
C GLU A 354 -32.60 -53.67 -4.96
N ALA A 355 -32.60 -52.98 -6.10
CA ALA A 355 -33.34 -53.39 -7.29
C ALA A 355 -32.81 -54.73 -7.83
N ASP A 356 -31.49 -54.94 -7.89
CA ASP A 356 -30.88 -56.23 -8.31
C ASP A 356 -31.21 -57.36 -7.35
N LYS A 357 -31.21 -57.11 -6.03
CA LYS A 357 -31.65 -58.11 -5.05
C LYS A 357 -33.11 -58.48 -5.18
N LEU A 358 -33.97 -57.56 -5.54
CA LEU A 358 -35.38 -57.77 -5.77
C LEU A 358 -35.60 -58.60 -7.05
N ALA A 359 -34.86 -58.32 -8.13
CA ALA A 359 -34.89 -59.08 -9.40
C ALA A 359 -34.41 -60.53 -9.18
N ASP A 360 -33.37 -60.76 -8.39
CA ASP A 360 -32.88 -62.10 -8.03
C ASP A 360 -33.88 -62.91 -7.17
N CYS A 361 -34.64 -62.22 -6.30
CA CYS A 361 -35.73 -62.87 -5.55
C CYS A 361 -36.90 -63.28 -6.45
N ILE A 362 -37.28 -62.43 -7.43
CA ILE A 362 -38.35 -62.71 -8.37
C ILE A 362 -38.00 -63.90 -9.30
N ASN A 363 -36.76 -63.94 -9.80
CA ASN A 363 -36.26 -65.03 -10.63
C ASN A 363 -36.20 -66.38 -9.91
N LYS A 364 -36.00 -66.41 -8.57
CA LYS A 364 -36.03 -67.60 -7.76
C LYS A 364 -37.44 -68.12 -7.49
N ILE A 365 -38.47 -67.29 -7.61
CA ILE A 365 -39.88 -67.69 -7.43
C ILE A 365 -40.43 -68.31 -8.70
N ASP A 366 -39.98 -67.93 -9.91
CA ASP A 366 -40.46 -68.52 -11.19
C ASP A 366 -39.80 -69.83 -11.55
N LEU A 367 -38.77 -70.27 -10.90
CA LEU A 367 -38.09 -71.55 -11.11
C LEU A 367 -38.67 -72.71 -10.25
N ASN A 368 -39.72 -72.46 -9.46
CA ASN A 368 -40.36 -73.45 -8.60
C ASN A 368 -41.86 -73.68 -8.95
N LYS A 369 -42.23 -73.45 -10.21
CA LYS A 369 -43.53 -73.87 -10.73
C LYS A 369 -43.45 -74.93 -11.83
#